data_24013964f5d4aebc2841a1203b0eb793
#
_entry.id   24013964f5d4aebc2841a1203b0eb793
#
_cell.length_a   1.000
_cell.length_b   1.000
_cell.length_c   1.000
_cell.angle_alpha   90.00
_cell.angle_beta   90.00
_cell.angle_gamma   90.00
#
_symmetry.space_group_name_H-M   'P 1'
#
loop_
_entity.id
_entity.type
_entity.pdbx_description
1 polymer ?
#
loop_
_entity_poly.entity_id
_entity_poly.type
_entity_poly.pdbx_seq_one_letter_code
_entity_poly.pdbx_strand_id
1 'polypeptide(L)'
;MNPREAIVYIHLHLATLYNSGLALRLLQAFGSPRGVLEAETAELLAIEGMSVKVKRRLRCKRTRERAKVEWSRCVSERIRVLIHSLPGYPARLLNLEEMPLLLFSRGKLDAADSRALAVVGSRRPTPYSLKQTRLFAADLAGRGVTLVSGLARGVDACAHRAALEAGGRTIAVDCVDSVFNLSITANLKASQAPSGCF
;
A
#
# COMPACT_ATOMS: atom_id res chain seq x y z
N MET A 1 8.84 -13.06 -8.15
CA MET A 1 9.06 -13.23 -6.68
C MET A 1 8.77 -14.66 -6.30
N ASN A 2 9.62 -15.25 -5.47
CA ASN A 2 9.43 -16.61 -4.96
C ASN A 2 8.24 -16.64 -3.98
N PRO A 3 7.25 -17.57 -4.12
CA PRO A 3 6.11 -17.69 -3.21
C PRO A 3 6.49 -17.82 -1.73
N ARG A 4 7.55 -18.58 -1.44
CA ARG A 4 8.04 -18.78 -0.06
C ARG A 4 8.50 -17.46 0.57
N GLU A 5 9.21 -16.64 -0.19
CA GLU A 5 9.69 -15.33 0.24
C GLU A 5 8.54 -14.36 0.51
N ALA A 6 7.59 -14.28 -0.42
CA ALA A 6 6.40 -13.45 -0.25
C ALA A 6 5.61 -13.79 1.03
N ILE A 7 5.37 -15.07 1.26
CA ILE A 7 4.65 -15.54 2.45
C ILE A 7 5.37 -15.14 3.74
N VAL A 8 6.70 -15.20 3.77
CA VAL A 8 7.48 -14.85 4.96
C VAL A 8 7.42 -13.34 5.24
N TYR A 9 7.49 -12.49 4.21
CA TYR A 9 7.28 -11.05 4.36
C TYR A 9 5.85 -10.69 4.80
N ILE A 10 4.84 -11.33 4.22
CA ILE A 10 3.44 -11.16 4.65
C ILE A 10 3.27 -11.62 6.10
N HIS A 11 3.90 -12.73 6.51
CA HIS A 11 3.86 -13.19 7.89
C HIS A 11 4.47 -12.15 8.85
N LEU A 12 5.64 -11.60 8.52
CA LEU A 12 6.27 -10.55 9.32
C LEU A 12 5.35 -9.32 9.45
N HIS A 13 4.79 -8.85 8.34
CA HIS A 13 3.86 -7.72 8.27
C HIS A 13 2.63 -7.95 9.16
N LEU A 14 2.00 -9.11 9.07
CA LEU A 14 0.87 -9.49 9.94
C LEU A 14 1.28 -9.60 11.41
N ALA A 15 2.44 -10.17 11.70
CA ALA A 15 2.92 -10.39 13.06
C ALA A 15 3.23 -9.07 13.78
N THR A 16 3.82 -8.10 13.07
CA THR A 16 4.10 -6.76 13.59
C THR A 16 2.87 -5.85 13.67
N LEU A 17 1.67 -6.38 13.43
CA LEU A 17 0.42 -5.61 13.44
C LEU A 17 0.47 -4.43 12.47
N TYR A 18 1.09 -4.65 11.31
CA TYR A 18 1.26 -3.67 10.24
C TYR A 18 2.20 -2.50 10.61
N ASN A 19 2.91 -2.58 11.73
CA ASN A 19 3.91 -1.59 12.10
C ASN A 19 5.18 -1.80 11.25
N SER A 20 5.31 -1.01 10.20
CA SER A 20 6.44 -1.10 9.27
C SER A 20 7.75 -0.69 9.93
N GLY A 21 7.75 0.31 10.78
CA GLY A 21 8.95 0.74 11.52
C GLY A 21 9.53 -0.39 12.38
N LEU A 22 8.69 -1.11 13.12
CA LEU A 22 9.13 -2.28 13.89
C LEU A 22 9.62 -3.41 12.96
N ALA A 23 8.90 -3.68 11.86
CA ALA A 23 9.31 -4.71 10.92
C ALA A 23 10.67 -4.41 10.28
N LEU A 24 10.94 -3.16 9.94
CA LEU A 24 12.22 -2.72 9.39
C LEU A 24 13.35 -2.84 10.42
N ARG A 25 13.14 -2.45 11.68
CA ARG A 25 14.14 -2.65 12.76
C ARG A 25 14.47 -4.13 12.96
N LEU A 26 13.45 -4.99 12.92
CA LEU A 26 13.66 -6.44 12.99
C LEU A 26 14.49 -6.95 11.80
N LEU A 27 14.19 -6.49 10.58
CA LEU A 27 14.96 -6.87 9.39
C LEU A 27 16.41 -6.37 9.46
N GLN A 28 16.63 -5.17 9.97
CA GLN A 28 17.96 -4.60 10.16
C GLN A 28 18.77 -5.41 11.17
N ALA A 29 18.15 -5.85 12.26
CA ALA A 29 18.83 -6.63 13.30
C ALA A 29 19.13 -8.08 12.86
N PHE A 30 18.21 -8.72 12.15
CA PHE A 30 18.30 -10.17 11.82
C PHE A 30 18.55 -10.46 10.33
N GLY A 31 18.76 -9.44 9.51
CA GLY A 31 19.16 -9.53 8.10
C GLY A 31 18.06 -9.99 7.14
N SER A 32 17.09 -10.77 7.60
CA SER A 32 16.01 -11.29 6.74
C SER A 32 14.74 -11.60 7.53
N PRO A 33 13.56 -11.66 6.88
CA PRO A 33 12.33 -12.08 7.55
C PRO A 33 12.43 -13.49 8.15
N ARG A 34 13.20 -14.37 7.52
CA ARG A 34 13.44 -15.71 8.02
C ARG A 34 14.29 -15.67 9.29
N GLY A 35 15.37 -14.86 9.32
CA GLY A 35 16.17 -14.62 10.51
C GLY A 35 15.33 -14.12 11.67
N VAL A 36 14.41 -13.18 11.44
CA VAL A 36 13.44 -12.73 12.46
C VAL A 36 12.57 -13.88 13.00
N LEU A 37 12.11 -14.76 12.13
CA LEU A 37 11.26 -15.89 12.54
C LEU A 37 12.04 -16.98 13.28
N GLU A 38 13.35 -17.09 13.08
CA GLU A 38 14.24 -18.07 13.71
C GLU A 38 14.97 -17.51 14.95
N ALA A 39 15.00 -16.18 15.12
CA ALA A 39 15.71 -15.49 16.20
C ALA A 39 15.26 -15.90 17.61
N GLU A 40 16.14 -15.87 18.59
CA GLU A 40 15.81 -16.22 19.96
C GLU A 40 14.87 -15.22 20.63
N THR A 41 14.15 -15.69 21.64
CA THR A 41 13.15 -14.87 22.35
C THR A 41 13.78 -13.64 23.03
N ALA A 42 14.96 -13.81 23.63
CA ALA A 42 15.66 -12.72 24.33
C ALA A 42 16.10 -11.63 23.32
N GLU A 43 16.64 -12.03 22.18
CA GLU A 43 17.07 -11.12 21.12
C GLU A 43 15.91 -10.33 20.55
N LEU A 44 14.76 -10.99 20.28
CA LEU A 44 13.56 -10.32 19.80
C LEU A 44 13.05 -9.25 20.79
N LEU A 45 13.07 -9.56 22.10
CA LEU A 45 12.58 -8.64 23.12
C LEU A 45 13.52 -7.46 23.38
N ALA A 46 14.77 -7.53 22.96
CA ALA A 46 15.73 -6.43 23.02
C ALA A 46 15.46 -5.36 21.94
N ILE A 47 14.67 -5.65 20.91
CA ILE A 47 14.35 -4.70 19.84
C ILE A 47 13.32 -3.67 20.32
N GLU A 48 13.63 -2.40 20.11
CA GLU A 48 12.75 -1.29 20.46
C GLU A 48 11.38 -1.42 19.76
N GLY A 49 10.31 -1.25 20.52
CA GLY A 49 8.94 -1.40 20.05
C GLY A 49 8.43 -2.85 20.01
N MET A 50 9.29 -3.83 20.37
CA MET A 50 8.86 -5.22 20.47
C MET A 50 7.94 -5.42 21.69
N SER A 51 6.87 -6.17 21.49
CA SER A 51 5.96 -6.54 22.57
C SER A 51 5.77 -8.06 22.63
N VAL A 52 5.34 -8.54 23.82
CA VAL A 52 4.98 -9.95 24.01
C VAL A 52 3.90 -10.39 23.01
N LYS A 53 2.98 -9.49 22.67
CA LYS A 53 1.93 -9.75 21.66
C LYS A 53 2.51 -9.99 20.28
N VAL A 54 3.45 -9.16 19.83
CA VAL A 54 4.12 -9.31 18.52
C VAL A 54 4.96 -10.58 18.51
N LYS A 55 5.75 -10.83 19.55
CA LYS A 55 6.54 -12.07 19.69
C LYS A 55 5.66 -13.32 19.53
N ARG A 56 4.53 -13.36 20.27
CA ARG A 56 3.57 -14.47 20.17
C ARG A 56 3.04 -14.65 18.74
N ARG A 57 2.77 -13.55 18.02
CA ARG A 57 2.28 -13.61 16.63
C ARG A 57 3.34 -14.11 15.66
N LEU A 58 4.61 -13.74 15.83
CA LEU A 58 5.72 -14.26 15.02
C LEU A 58 5.82 -15.80 15.11
N ARG A 59 5.54 -16.38 16.27
CA ARG A 59 5.59 -17.83 16.51
C ARG A 59 4.26 -18.54 16.25
N CYS A 60 3.19 -17.80 16.02
CA CYS A 60 1.83 -18.35 15.95
C CYS A 60 1.57 -19.04 14.61
N LYS A 61 1.21 -20.33 14.66
CA LYS A 61 0.79 -21.11 13.49
C LYS A 61 -0.36 -20.43 12.73
N ARG A 62 -1.34 -19.86 13.44
CA ARG A 62 -2.47 -19.14 12.84
C ARG A 62 -2.03 -17.93 12.02
N THR A 63 -1.02 -17.16 12.49
CA THR A 63 -0.49 -16.02 11.73
C THR A 63 0.21 -16.48 10.45
N ARG A 64 0.95 -17.59 10.52
CA ARG A 64 1.59 -18.20 9.35
C ARG A 64 0.57 -18.71 8.33
N GLU A 65 -0.46 -19.41 8.76
CA GLU A 65 -1.53 -19.88 7.87
C GLU A 65 -2.28 -18.71 7.23
N ARG A 66 -2.55 -17.66 8.00
CA ARG A 66 -3.14 -16.42 7.46
C ARG A 66 -2.26 -15.81 6.36
N ALA A 67 -0.95 -15.77 6.54
CA ALA A 67 -0.04 -15.27 5.50
C ALA A 67 -0.10 -16.09 4.21
N LYS A 68 -0.26 -17.40 4.30
CA LYS A 68 -0.45 -18.28 3.12
C LYS A 68 -1.78 -18.00 2.41
N VAL A 69 -2.86 -17.84 3.17
CA VAL A 69 -4.19 -17.48 2.63
C VAL A 69 -4.12 -16.16 1.90
N GLU A 70 -3.47 -15.15 2.49
CA GLU A 70 -3.28 -13.85 1.85
C GLU A 70 -2.47 -13.91 0.56
N TRP A 71 -1.39 -14.69 0.57
CA TRP A 71 -0.63 -14.92 -0.66
C TRP A 71 -1.50 -15.60 -1.73
N SER A 72 -2.26 -16.63 -1.37
CA SER A 72 -3.16 -17.32 -2.32
C SER A 72 -4.20 -16.36 -2.90
N ARG A 73 -4.73 -15.46 -2.07
CA ARG A 73 -5.64 -14.41 -2.51
C ARG A 73 -4.95 -13.41 -3.44
N CYS A 74 -3.72 -12.99 -3.14
CA CYS A 74 -2.96 -12.13 -4.04
C CYS A 74 -2.81 -12.77 -5.43
N VAL A 75 -2.50 -14.06 -5.49
CA VAL A 75 -2.36 -14.79 -6.76
C VAL A 75 -3.69 -14.86 -7.50
N SER A 76 -4.78 -15.27 -6.84
CA SER A 76 -6.10 -15.42 -7.47
C SER A 76 -6.67 -14.09 -7.97
N GLU A 77 -6.44 -12.99 -7.26
CA GLU A 77 -6.93 -11.65 -7.61
C GLU A 77 -5.93 -10.85 -8.47
N ARG A 78 -4.81 -11.46 -8.89
CA ARG A 78 -3.74 -10.82 -9.67
C ARG A 78 -3.17 -9.56 -8.97
N ILE A 79 -3.06 -9.62 -7.65
CA ILE A 79 -2.43 -8.59 -6.83
C ILE A 79 -0.94 -8.89 -6.71
N ARG A 80 -0.10 -7.91 -7.01
CA ARG A 80 1.35 -8.02 -6.80
C ARG A 80 1.70 -7.57 -5.39
N VAL A 81 2.58 -8.31 -4.75
CA VAL A 81 3.19 -7.90 -3.48
C VAL A 81 4.52 -7.22 -3.82
N LEU A 82 4.64 -5.94 -3.54
CA LEU A 82 5.85 -5.16 -3.74
C LEU A 82 6.56 -5.03 -2.39
N ILE A 83 7.79 -5.50 -2.32
CA ILE A 83 8.61 -5.52 -1.10
C ILE A 83 9.65 -4.41 -1.23
N HIS A 84 9.88 -3.62 -0.18
CA HIS A 84 10.75 -2.44 -0.17
C HIS A 84 12.17 -2.72 -0.69
N SER A 85 12.68 -3.94 -0.47
CA SER A 85 14.03 -4.36 -0.86
C SER A 85 14.13 -4.99 -2.26
N LEU A 86 13.00 -5.11 -2.99
CA LEU A 86 12.96 -5.76 -4.29
C LEU A 86 12.62 -4.80 -5.43
N PRO A 87 13.05 -5.11 -6.66
CA PRO A 87 12.70 -4.32 -7.84
C PRO A 87 11.18 -4.17 -8.02
N GLY A 88 10.76 -2.97 -8.45
CA GLY A 88 9.34 -2.64 -8.67
C GLY A 88 8.66 -1.95 -7.49
N TYR A 89 9.33 -1.83 -6.35
CA TYR A 89 8.86 -0.98 -5.26
C TYR A 89 9.03 0.51 -5.64
N PRO A 90 8.06 1.40 -5.34
CA PRO A 90 8.15 2.81 -5.69
C PRO A 90 9.32 3.50 -4.99
N ALA A 91 10.32 3.94 -5.76
CA ALA A 91 11.56 4.52 -5.21
C ALA A 91 11.31 5.73 -4.29
N ARG A 92 10.29 6.55 -4.58
CA ARG A 92 9.93 7.72 -3.74
C ARG A 92 9.52 7.34 -2.32
N LEU A 93 8.96 6.14 -2.12
CA LEU A 93 8.57 5.67 -0.79
C LEU A 93 9.76 5.20 0.05
N LEU A 94 10.90 4.87 -0.58
CA LEU A 94 12.13 4.48 0.13
C LEU A 94 12.73 5.65 0.94
N ASN A 95 12.36 6.88 0.62
CA ASN A 95 12.84 8.07 1.32
C ASN A 95 11.99 8.46 2.54
N LEU A 96 10.92 7.70 2.82
CA LEU A 96 10.09 7.92 3.99
C LEU A 96 10.75 7.32 5.23
N GLU A 97 10.70 8.04 6.35
CA GLU A 97 11.20 7.57 7.64
C GLU A 97 10.48 6.29 8.09
N GLU A 98 9.18 6.23 7.90
CA GLU A 98 8.36 5.05 8.13
C GLU A 98 7.83 4.46 6.81
N MET A 99 8.75 4.04 5.94
CA MET A 99 8.33 3.43 4.67
C MET A 99 7.56 2.13 4.88
N PRO A 100 6.51 1.86 4.09
CA PRO A 100 5.79 0.59 4.15
C PRO A 100 6.71 -0.60 3.85
N LEU A 101 6.69 -1.63 4.72
CA LEU A 101 7.45 -2.86 4.51
C LEU A 101 7.13 -3.54 3.18
N LEU A 102 5.85 -3.57 2.84
CA LEU A 102 5.33 -4.10 1.59
C LEU A 102 4.07 -3.35 1.18
N LEU A 103 3.78 -3.41 -0.12
CA LEU A 103 2.57 -2.86 -0.72
C LEU A 103 1.86 -3.95 -1.52
N PHE A 104 0.55 -3.91 -1.51
CA PHE A 104 -0.28 -4.73 -2.38
C PHE A 104 -0.69 -3.89 -3.59
N SER A 105 -0.35 -4.32 -4.80
CA SER A 105 -0.56 -3.53 -6.01
C SER A 105 -1.42 -4.27 -7.02
N ARG A 106 -2.53 -3.66 -7.40
CA ARG A 106 -3.33 -4.07 -8.56
C ARG A 106 -3.04 -3.12 -9.74
N GLY A 107 -2.83 -3.67 -10.91
CA GLY A 107 -2.41 -2.89 -12.07
C GLY A 107 -0.89 -2.70 -12.13
N LYS A 108 -0.43 -1.89 -13.07
CA LYS A 108 1.00 -1.66 -13.35
C LYS A 108 1.41 -0.26 -12.93
N LEU A 109 2.36 -0.16 -12.02
CA LEU A 109 3.10 1.08 -11.80
C LEU A 109 4.12 1.24 -12.95
N ASP A 110 4.33 2.45 -13.41
CA ASP A 110 5.29 2.73 -14.48
C ASP A 110 6.13 3.99 -14.21
N ALA A 111 7.06 4.29 -15.13
CA ALA A 111 7.97 5.44 -14.98
C ALA A 111 7.25 6.79 -14.95
N ALA A 112 6.06 6.91 -15.58
CA ALA A 112 5.27 8.13 -15.57
C ALA A 112 4.80 8.50 -14.16
N ASP A 113 4.67 7.50 -13.25
CA ASP A 113 4.28 7.72 -11.86
C ASP A 113 5.33 8.47 -11.04
N SER A 114 6.54 8.66 -11.58
CA SER A 114 7.54 9.55 -10.97
C SER A 114 7.08 11.01 -10.91
N ARG A 115 6.16 11.42 -11.79
CA ARG A 115 5.51 12.74 -11.78
C ARG A 115 4.11 12.66 -11.18
N ALA A 116 3.97 11.98 -10.06
CA ALA A 116 2.70 11.87 -9.37
C ALA A 116 2.47 13.03 -8.40
N LEU A 117 1.21 13.45 -8.30
CA LEU A 117 0.74 14.47 -7.37
C LEU A 117 -0.45 13.94 -6.58
N ALA A 118 -0.41 14.12 -5.26
CA ALA A 118 -1.50 13.72 -4.38
C ALA A 118 -2.62 14.77 -4.37
N VAL A 119 -3.87 14.32 -4.53
CA VAL A 119 -5.07 15.14 -4.37
C VAL A 119 -5.88 14.56 -3.22
N VAL A 120 -6.01 15.32 -2.15
CA VAL A 120 -6.73 14.90 -0.94
C VAL A 120 -7.71 15.99 -0.50
N GLY A 121 -8.82 15.58 0.13
CA GLY A 121 -9.76 16.55 0.62
C GLY A 121 -10.97 15.97 1.33
N SER A 122 -11.98 16.81 1.54
CA SER A 122 -13.18 16.46 2.30
C SER A 122 -13.98 15.31 1.67
N ARG A 123 -14.49 14.43 2.53
CA ARG A 123 -15.50 13.42 2.15
C ARG A 123 -16.90 14.02 1.93
N ARG A 124 -17.11 15.28 2.39
CA ARG A 124 -18.31 16.09 2.20
C ARG A 124 -17.91 17.46 1.67
N PRO A 125 -17.46 17.55 0.40
CA PRO A 125 -17.00 18.79 -0.20
C PRO A 125 -18.16 19.73 -0.52
N THR A 126 -17.87 21.01 -0.61
CA THR A 126 -18.78 22.01 -1.16
C THR A 126 -18.85 21.89 -2.70
N PRO A 127 -19.89 22.39 -3.37
CA PRO A 127 -19.95 22.46 -4.83
C PRO A 127 -18.74 23.19 -5.44
N TYR A 128 -18.27 24.24 -4.77
CA TYR A 128 -17.07 24.96 -5.17
C TYR A 128 -15.83 24.08 -5.14
N SER A 129 -15.60 23.33 -4.04
CA SER A 129 -14.47 22.40 -3.91
C SER A 129 -14.48 21.34 -5.02
N LEU A 130 -15.65 20.76 -5.33
CA LEU A 130 -15.79 19.76 -6.41
C LEU A 130 -15.44 20.37 -7.76
N LYS A 131 -15.96 21.58 -8.05
CA LYS A 131 -15.65 22.28 -9.30
C LYS A 131 -14.14 22.53 -9.45
N GLN A 132 -13.49 23.03 -8.40
CA GLN A 132 -12.03 23.26 -8.43
C GLN A 132 -11.25 21.95 -8.56
N THR A 133 -11.61 20.93 -7.79
CA THR A 133 -10.98 19.61 -7.88
C THR A 133 -11.04 19.07 -9.31
N ARG A 134 -12.21 19.13 -9.95
CA ARG A 134 -12.39 18.65 -11.31
C ARG A 134 -11.50 19.40 -12.31
N LEU A 135 -11.47 20.74 -12.23
CA LEU A 135 -10.66 21.56 -13.13
C LEU A 135 -9.15 21.25 -12.97
N PHE A 136 -8.62 21.28 -11.74
CA PHE A 136 -7.21 20.99 -11.50
C PHE A 136 -6.83 19.56 -11.85
N ALA A 137 -7.65 18.59 -11.48
CA ALA A 137 -7.37 17.19 -11.74
C ALA A 137 -7.37 16.89 -13.24
N ALA A 138 -8.32 17.42 -14.01
CA ALA A 138 -8.36 17.26 -15.46
C ALA A 138 -7.16 17.92 -16.16
N ASP A 139 -6.80 19.16 -15.78
CA ASP A 139 -5.66 19.88 -16.38
C ASP A 139 -4.34 19.15 -16.09
N LEU A 140 -4.09 18.76 -14.85
CA LEU A 140 -2.87 18.03 -14.47
C LEU A 140 -2.77 16.68 -15.17
N ALA A 141 -3.86 15.91 -15.20
CA ALA A 141 -3.91 14.61 -15.84
C ALA A 141 -3.71 14.72 -17.37
N GLY A 142 -4.31 15.72 -18.01
CA GLY A 142 -4.12 16.02 -19.42
C GLY A 142 -2.68 16.41 -19.79
N ARG A 143 -1.91 16.93 -18.83
CA ARG A 143 -0.47 17.24 -18.96
C ARG A 143 0.43 16.04 -18.62
N GLY A 144 -0.12 14.84 -18.42
CA GLY A 144 0.64 13.63 -18.11
C GLY A 144 1.13 13.52 -16.66
N VAL A 145 0.53 14.27 -15.73
CA VAL A 145 0.75 14.10 -14.29
C VAL A 145 -0.13 12.96 -13.79
N THR A 146 0.47 11.96 -13.13
CA THR A 146 -0.31 10.90 -12.47
C THR A 146 -0.94 11.42 -11.19
N LEU A 147 -2.25 11.32 -11.06
CA LEU A 147 -2.93 11.72 -9.83
C LEU A 147 -2.99 10.55 -8.83
N VAL A 148 -2.69 10.84 -7.58
CA VAL A 148 -2.77 9.88 -6.47
C VAL A 148 -3.82 10.35 -5.47
N SER A 149 -4.73 9.47 -5.07
CA SER A 149 -5.75 9.79 -4.08
C SER A 149 -6.23 8.55 -3.33
N GLY A 150 -7.04 8.72 -2.26
CA GLY A 150 -7.36 7.67 -1.29
C GLY A 150 -8.66 6.89 -1.56
N LEU A 151 -9.25 6.97 -2.76
CA LEU A 151 -10.54 6.32 -3.10
C LEU A 151 -11.73 6.70 -2.19
N ALA A 152 -11.62 7.70 -1.35
CA ALA A 152 -12.71 8.16 -0.50
C ALA A 152 -13.79 8.87 -1.33
N ARG A 153 -15.02 8.98 -0.77
CA ARG A 153 -16.05 9.85 -1.36
C ARG A 153 -15.57 11.31 -1.36
N GLY A 154 -16.16 12.13 -2.21
CA GLY A 154 -15.92 13.56 -2.25
C GLY A 154 -14.74 13.94 -3.15
N VAL A 155 -13.77 14.68 -2.62
CA VAL A 155 -12.65 15.21 -3.39
C VAL A 155 -11.87 14.10 -4.07
N ASP A 156 -11.55 13.01 -3.38
CA ASP A 156 -10.75 11.90 -3.91
C ASP A 156 -11.44 11.27 -5.12
N ALA A 157 -12.72 10.90 -4.98
CA ALA A 157 -13.51 10.32 -6.07
C ALA A 157 -13.64 11.28 -7.27
N CYS A 158 -13.79 12.58 -6.99
CA CYS A 158 -13.85 13.61 -8.01
C CYS A 158 -12.53 13.70 -8.79
N ALA A 159 -11.39 13.71 -8.09
CA ALA A 159 -10.07 13.76 -8.70
C ALA A 159 -9.79 12.56 -9.60
N HIS A 160 -10.09 11.34 -9.13
CA HIS A 160 -9.94 10.13 -9.94
C HIS A 160 -10.78 10.18 -11.22
N ARG A 161 -12.05 10.56 -11.09
CA ARG A 161 -12.96 10.64 -12.24
C ARG A 161 -12.50 11.68 -13.25
N ALA A 162 -12.15 12.88 -12.79
CA ALA A 162 -11.68 13.95 -13.67
C ALA A 162 -10.39 13.58 -14.41
N ALA A 163 -9.47 12.88 -13.75
CA ALA A 163 -8.25 12.38 -14.38
C ALA A 163 -8.56 11.37 -15.49
N LEU A 164 -9.48 10.43 -15.23
CA LEU A 164 -9.87 9.41 -16.21
C LEU A 164 -10.63 10.01 -17.40
N GLU A 165 -11.54 10.96 -17.16
CA GLU A 165 -12.29 11.69 -18.19
C GLU A 165 -11.35 12.50 -19.10
N ALA A 166 -10.25 13.02 -18.54
CA ALA A 166 -9.21 13.72 -19.31
C ALA A 166 -8.22 12.77 -20.06
N GLY A 167 -8.47 11.46 -20.02
CA GLY A 167 -7.58 10.45 -20.62
C GLY A 167 -6.25 10.26 -19.90
N GLY A 168 -6.11 10.82 -18.71
CA GLY A 168 -4.90 10.75 -17.89
C GLY A 168 -4.85 9.52 -16.99
N ARG A 169 -3.81 9.47 -16.17
CA ARG A 169 -3.48 8.36 -15.28
C ARG A 169 -3.77 8.69 -13.83
N THR A 170 -4.33 7.73 -13.10
CA THR A 170 -4.56 7.90 -11.67
C THR A 170 -4.27 6.61 -10.90
N ILE A 171 -3.82 6.78 -9.66
CA ILE A 171 -3.48 5.72 -8.70
C ILE A 171 -4.33 5.91 -7.45
N ALA A 172 -5.04 4.87 -7.06
CA ALA A 172 -5.73 4.83 -5.79
C ALA A 172 -4.85 4.19 -4.73
N VAL A 173 -4.78 4.81 -3.57
CA VAL A 173 -4.11 4.30 -2.37
C VAL A 173 -5.16 4.10 -1.31
N ASP A 174 -5.47 2.85 -1.00
CA ASP A 174 -6.51 2.50 -0.03
C ASP A 174 -5.91 1.79 1.18
N CYS A 175 -6.38 2.17 2.36
CA CYS A 175 -6.07 1.53 3.64
C CYS A 175 -7.26 0.68 4.05
N VAL A 176 -7.37 -0.53 3.54
CA VAL A 176 -8.48 -1.43 3.84
C VAL A 176 -8.21 -2.22 5.12
N ASP A 177 -9.20 -2.22 6.00
CA ASP A 177 -9.14 -2.72 7.39
C ASP A 177 -8.78 -4.20 7.59
N SER A 178 -8.73 -5.02 6.56
CA SER A 178 -8.71 -6.46 6.86
C SER A 178 -7.41 -7.17 6.58
N VAL A 179 -6.63 -6.79 5.59
CA VAL A 179 -5.38 -7.50 5.24
C VAL A 179 -4.40 -6.64 4.46
N PHE A 180 -4.89 -5.71 3.69
CA PHE A 180 -4.09 -4.81 2.88
C PHE A 180 -4.04 -3.44 3.55
N ASN A 181 -3.03 -3.19 4.37
CA ASN A 181 -2.89 -1.89 5.04
C ASN A 181 -2.58 -0.75 4.07
N LEU A 182 -2.03 -1.08 2.91
CA LEU A 182 -1.79 -0.11 1.85
C LEU A 182 -1.89 -0.83 0.52
N SER A 183 -2.96 -0.62 -0.21
CA SER A 183 -3.11 -1.14 -1.57
C SER A 183 -3.09 0.00 -2.59
N ILE A 184 -2.36 -0.24 -3.68
CA ILE A 184 -2.23 0.68 -4.79
C ILE A 184 -2.97 0.08 -5.98
N THR A 185 -3.96 0.79 -6.48
CA THR A 185 -4.62 0.43 -7.74
C THR A 185 -4.21 1.41 -8.82
N ALA A 186 -3.28 1.00 -9.67
CA ALA A 186 -2.86 1.76 -10.83
C ALA A 186 -3.76 1.46 -12.02
N ASN A 187 -3.99 2.45 -12.90
CA ASN A 187 -4.89 2.34 -14.05
C ASN A 187 -6.34 2.02 -13.64
N LEU A 188 -6.88 2.80 -12.72
CA LEU A 188 -8.32 2.75 -12.41
C LEU A 188 -9.13 2.83 -13.71
N LYS A 189 -10.11 1.94 -13.85
CA LYS A 189 -11.12 2.08 -14.90
C LYS A 189 -12.23 3.00 -14.39
N ALA A 190 -12.89 3.70 -15.29
CA ALA A 190 -14.02 4.58 -14.94
C ALA A 190 -15.12 3.85 -14.12
N SER A 191 -15.30 2.53 -14.36
CA SER A 191 -16.22 1.67 -13.60
C SER A 191 -15.77 1.37 -12.16
N GLN A 192 -14.52 1.65 -11.79
CA GLN A 192 -13.95 1.43 -10.46
C GLN A 192 -13.84 2.74 -9.65
N ALA A 193 -14.12 3.87 -10.28
CA ALA A 193 -14.23 5.14 -9.56
C ALA A 193 -15.48 5.10 -8.66
N PRO A 194 -15.36 5.47 -7.37
CA PRO A 194 -16.50 5.39 -6.45
C PRO A 194 -17.65 6.25 -6.96
N SER A 195 -18.84 5.65 -7.00
CA SER A 195 -20.10 6.33 -7.28
C SER A 195 -20.39 7.33 -6.16
N GLY A 196 -20.18 8.62 -6.39
CA GLY A 196 -20.42 9.63 -5.35
C GLY A 196 -20.09 11.07 -5.71
N CYS A 197 -19.82 11.36 -6.97
CA CYS A 197 -19.72 12.72 -7.50
C CYS A 197 -20.95 13.07 -8.35
N PHE A 198 -22.14 13.09 -7.76
CA PHE A 198 -23.33 13.75 -8.29
C PHE A 198 -23.80 14.78 -7.28
#